data_184abc71d50c814e5dde4b70d2d18bde
#
_entry.id   184abc71d50c814e5dde4b70d2d18bde
#
_cell.length_a   1.000
_cell.length_b   1.000
_cell.length_c   1.000
_cell.angle_alpha   90.00
_cell.angle_beta   90.00
_cell.angle_gamma   90.00
#
_symmetry.space_group_name_H-M   'P 1'
#
loop_
_entity.id
_entity.type
_entity.pdbx_description
1 polymer ?
#
loop_
_entity_poly.entity_id
_entity_poly.type
_entity_poly.pdbx_seq_one_letter_code
_entity_poly.pdbx_strand_id
1 'polypeptide(L)' 'GGDFASRARASLAAGCDVVLHCNGDLDEMRAVIAGTRELSGPAADRAKAALARLAKVPEPLDLEAARARFDAAFAGTWAP' A
#
# COMPACT_ATOMS: atom_id res chain seq x y z
N GLY A 1 -18.88 5.36 6.22
CA GLY A 1 -20.15 4.65 6.03
C GLY A 1 -20.24 3.91 4.72
N GLY A 2 -21.34 3.21 4.55
CA GLY A 2 -21.59 2.39 3.38
C GLY A 2 -20.99 0.99 3.48
N ASP A 3 -21.30 0.17 2.50
CA ASP A 3 -20.74 -1.17 2.39
C ASP A 3 -19.33 -1.15 1.77
N PHE A 4 -18.70 -2.31 1.68
CA PHE A 4 -17.33 -2.40 1.14
C PHE A 4 -17.24 -1.99 -0.33
N ALA A 5 -18.24 -2.33 -1.14
CA ALA A 5 -18.24 -1.91 -2.55
C ALA A 5 -18.35 -0.39 -2.67
N SER A 6 -19.24 0.25 -1.90
CA SER A 6 -19.39 1.70 -1.88
C SER A 6 -18.14 2.41 -1.40
N ARG A 7 -17.49 1.88 -0.36
CA ARG A 7 -16.24 2.44 0.16
C ARG A 7 -15.09 2.34 -0.84
N ALA A 8 -14.98 1.22 -1.52
CA ALA A 8 -13.97 1.02 -2.56
C ALA A 8 -14.19 2.01 -3.71
N ARG A 9 -15.44 2.14 -4.16
CA ARG A 9 -15.81 3.07 -5.23
C ARG A 9 -15.50 4.52 -4.86
N ALA A 10 -15.83 4.90 -3.63
CA ALA A 10 -15.58 6.25 -3.13
C ALA A 10 -14.07 6.55 -3.03
N SER A 11 -13.27 5.57 -2.62
CA SER A 11 -11.82 5.71 -2.54
C SER A 11 -11.21 5.98 -3.91
N LEU A 12 -11.62 5.25 -4.93
CA LEU A 12 -11.15 5.46 -6.30
C LEU A 12 -11.64 6.80 -6.86
N ALA A 13 -12.89 7.16 -6.58
CA ALA A 13 -13.44 8.46 -7.01
C ALA A 13 -12.71 9.63 -6.36
N ALA A 14 -12.20 9.45 -5.14
CA ALA A 14 -11.43 10.46 -4.42
C ALA A 14 -9.99 10.61 -4.93
N GLY A 15 -9.54 9.74 -5.82
CA GLY A 15 -8.22 9.82 -6.44
C GLY A 15 -7.24 8.72 -6.05
N CYS A 16 -7.66 7.73 -5.25
CA CYS A 16 -6.81 6.58 -4.97
C CYS A 16 -6.67 5.70 -6.21
N ASP A 17 -5.48 5.19 -6.45
CA ASP A 17 -5.22 4.29 -7.58
C ASP A 17 -5.56 2.85 -7.24
N VAL A 18 -5.42 2.47 -5.96
CA VAL A 18 -5.55 1.11 -5.45
C VAL A 18 -6.30 1.15 -4.12
N VAL A 19 -7.10 0.14 -3.86
CA VAL A 19 -7.78 -0.07 -2.58
C VAL A 19 -7.18 -1.30 -1.91
N LEU A 20 -6.85 -1.17 -0.63
CA LEU A 20 -6.28 -2.26 0.16
C LEU A 20 -7.31 -2.77 1.16
N HIS A 21 -7.50 -4.09 1.19
CA HIS A 21 -8.37 -4.76 2.15
C HIS A 21 -7.68 -6.01 2.69
N CYS A 22 -7.50 -6.10 4.00
CA CYS A 22 -6.54 -7.02 4.61
C CYS A 22 -7.12 -7.99 5.65
N ASN A 23 -8.43 -8.10 5.81
CA ASN A 23 -8.97 -8.95 6.86
C ASN A 23 -9.09 -10.45 6.51
N GLY A 24 -8.92 -10.80 5.24
CA GLY A 24 -8.96 -12.19 4.79
C GLY A 24 -10.35 -12.78 4.63
N ASP A 25 -11.42 -12.02 4.84
CA ASP A 25 -12.78 -12.47 4.59
C ASP A 25 -13.07 -12.44 3.09
N LEU A 26 -13.39 -13.61 2.51
CA LEU A 26 -13.55 -13.73 1.07
C LEU A 26 -14.75 -12.96 0.54
N ASP A 27 -15.86 -12.94 1.26
CA ASP A 27 -17.06 -12.23 0.84
C ASP A 27 -16.82 -10.71 0.84
N GLU A 28 -16.11 -10.21 1.84
CA GLU A 28 -15.71 -8.81 1.88
C GLU A 28 -14.76 -8.48 0.73
N MET A 29 -13.79 -9.35 0.43
CA MET A 29 -12.87 -9.19 -0.68
C MET A 29 -13.62 -9.10 -2.02
N ARG A 30 -14.61 -9.96 -2.22
CA ARG A 30 -15.46 -9.91 -3.41
C ARG A 30 -16.25 -8.60 -3.51
N ALA A 31 -16.75 -8.11 -2.39
CA ALA A 31 -17.47 -6.84 -2.35
C ALA A 31 -16.55 -5.66 -2.70
N VAL A 32 -15.33 -5.66 -2.19
CA VAL A 32 -14.33 -4.64 -2.54
C VAL A 32 -14.04 -4.67 -4.04
N ILE A 33 -13.80 -5.85 -4.60
CA ILE A 33 -13.54 -6.01 -6.04
C ILE A 33 -14.72 -5.51 -6.87
N ALA A 34 -15.95 -5.79 -6.44
CA ALA A 34 -17.16 -5.31 -7.15
C ALA A 34 -17.24 -3.77 -7.19
N GLY A 35 -16.67 -3.10 -6.20
CA GLY A 35 -16.60 -1.62 -6.15
C GLY A 35 -15.42 -1.01 -6.87
N THR A 36 -14.48 -1.82 -7.38
CA THR A 36 -13.31 -1.35 -8.09
C THR A 36 -13.48 -1.48 -9.60
N ARG A 37 -12.67 -0.75 -10.33
CA ARG A 37 -12.59 -0.83 -11.79
C ARG A 37 -11.24 -1.37 -12.22
N GLU A 38 -11.11 -1.76 -13.48
CA GLU A 38 -9.83 -2.16 -14.01
C GLU A 38 -8.80 -1.02 -13.88
N LEU A 39 -7.58 -1.40 -13.60
CA LEU A 39 -6.47 -0.48 -13.54
C LEU A 39 -6.15 0.01 -14.96
N SER A 40 -6.27 1.31 -15.21
CA SER A 40 -6.11 1.89 -16.54
C SER A 40 -5.64 3.34 -16.45
N GLY A 41 -5.25 3.91 -17.60
CA GLY A 41 -4.87 5.31 -17.70
C GLY A 41 -3.71 5.71 -16.77
N PRO A 42 -3.75 6.91 -16.20
CA PRO A 42 -2.69 7.41 -15.33
C PRO A 42 -2.41 6.51 -14.12
N ALA A 43 -3.43 5.88 -13.55
CA ALA A 43 -3.25 4.95 -12.43
C ALA A 43 -2.43 3.72 -12.85
N ALA A 44 -2.69 3.16 -14.04
CA ALA A 44 -1.90 2.07 -14.59
C ALA A 44 -0.46 2.49 -14.86
N ASP A 45 -0.24 3.69 -15.36
CA ASP A 45 1.10 4.23 -15.58
C ASP A 45 1.89 4.35 -14.28
N ARG A 46 1.25 4.84 -13.23
CA ARG A 46 1.87 4.94 -11.91
C ARG A 46 2.22 3.57 -11.32
N ALA A 47 1.33 2.59 -11.45
CA ALA A 47 1.57 1.21 -11.02
C ALA A 47 2.76 0.59 -11.77
N LYS A 48 2.81 0.78 -13.07
CA LYS A 48 3.91 0.30 -13.91
C LYS A 48 5.24 0.94 -13.51
N ALA A 49 5.24 2.24 -13.27
CA ALA A 49 6.44 2.96 -12.82
C ALA A 49 6.92 2.47 -11.45
N ALA A 50 6.01 2.21 -10.53
CA ALA A 50 6.34 1.67 -9.22
C ALA A 50 6.98 0.27 -9.32
N LEU A 51 6.40 -0.61 -10.14
CA LEU A 51 6.94 -1.96 -10.35
C LEU A 51 8.29 -1.94 -11.07
N ALA A 52 8.53 -0.98 -11.94
CA ALA A 52 9.80 -0.86 -12.65
C ALA A 52 10.97 -0.62 -11.69
N ARG A 53 10.72 -0.09 -10.51
CA ARG A 53 11.77 0.11 -9.49
C ARG A 53 12.35 -1.21 -8.99
N LEU A 54 11.62 -2.31 -9.07
CA LEU A 54 12.09 -3.64 -8.69
C LEU A 54 13.20 -4.16 -9.62
N ALA A 55 13.35 -3.59 -10.80
CA ALA A 55 14.42 -3.96 -11.73
C ALA A 55 15.81 -3.44 -11.30
N LYS A 56 15.84 -2.47 -10.38
CA LYS A 56 17.10 -1.94 -9.87
C LYS A 56 17.63 -2.83 -8.76
N VAL A 57 18.93 -3.11 -8.79
CA VAL A 57 19.60 -3.80 -7.69
C VAL A 57 19.63 -2.87 -6.50
N PRO A 58 19.14 -3.31 -5.32
CA PRO A 58 19.20 -2.48 -4.11
C PRO A 58 20.64 -2.15 -3.73
N GLU A 59 20.84 -0.99 -3.12
CA GLU A 59 22.15 -0.62 -2.55
C GLU A 59 22.52 -1.63 -1.45
N PRO A 60 23.82 -1.95 -1.30
CA PRO A 60 24.27 -2.75 -0.18
C PRO A 60 23.86 -2.09 1.14
N LEU A 61 23.32 -2.88 2.06
CA LEU A 61 22.88 -2.42 3.36
C LEU A 61 23.62 -3.19 4.46
N ASP A 62 24.30 -2.47 5.33
CA ASP A 62 24.81 -3.02 6.59
C ASP A 62 23.64 -3.07 7.58
N LEU A 63 23.07 -4.25 7.76
CA LEU A 63 21.90 -4.45 8.61
C LEU A 63 22.18 -4.12 10.08
N GLU A 64 23.37 -4.44 10.58
CA GLU A 64 23.74 -4.17 11.97
C GLU A 64 23.83 -2.67 12.22
N ALA A 65 24.52 -1.94 11.33
CA ALA A 65 24.61 -0.49 11.43
C ALA A 65 23.24 0.19 11.27
N ALA A 66 22.40 -0.29 10.35
CA ALA A 66 21.07 0.25 10.13
C ALA A 66 20.18 0.05 11.36
N ARG A 67 20.24 -1.13 11.98
CA ARG A 67 19.49 -1.42 13.21
C ARG A 67 19.96 -0.52 14.36
N ALA A 68 21.26 -0.35 14.51
CA ALA A 68 21.83 0.52 15.54
C ALA A 68 21.33 1.97 15.39
N ARG A 69 21.31 2.47 14.15
CA ARG A 69 20.77 3.81 13.86
C ARG A 69 19.27 3.92 14.17
N PHE A 70 18.51 2.91 13.82
CA PHE A 70 17.07 2.86 14.12
C PHE A 70 16.84 2.87 15.63
N ASP A 71 17.52 2.00 16.36
CA ASP A 71 17.38 1.90 17.81
C ASP A 71 17.78 3.21 18.50
N ALA A 72 18.85 3.84 18.06
CA ALA A 72 19.31 5.13 18.60
C ALA A 72 18.29 6.25 18.34
N ALA A 73 17.66 6.24 17.17
CA ALA A 73 16.67 7.26 16.81
C ALA A 73 15.43 7.20 17.71
N PHE A 74 15.07 6.02 18.19
CA PHE A 74 13.90 5.81 19.05
C PHE A 74 14.25 5.68 20.53
N ALA A 75 15.53 5.67 20.91
CA ALA A 75 15.94 5.58 22.29
C ALA A 75 15.48 6.81 23.07
N GLY A 76 14.77 6.59 24.17
CA GLY A 76 14.27 7.67 25.04
C GLY A 76 13.11 8.50 24.47
N THR A 77 12.69 8.24 23.23
CA THR A 77 11.58 8.97 22.59
C THR A 77 10.27 8.20 22.63
N TRP A 78 10.35 6.90 22.84
CA TRP A 78 9.20 6.01 22.93
C TRP A 78 9.05 5.52 24.35
N ALA A 79 7.89 5.79 24.96
CA ALA A 79 7.51 5.28 26.28
C ALA A 79 6.10 4.69 26.17
N PRO A 80 5.92 3.40 26.43
CA PRO A 80 4.60 2.79 26.50
C PRO A 80 3.79 3.33 27.68
#